data_c14c0347cd1099fd016a6ea44560e981
#
_entry.id   c14c0347cd1099fd016a6ea44560e981
#
_cell.length_a   1.000
_cell.length_b   1.000
_cell.length_c   1.000
_cell.angle_alpha   90.00
_cell.angle_beta   90.00
_cell.angle_gamma   90.00
#
_symmetry.space_group_name_H-M   'P 1'
#
loop_
_entity.id
_entity.type
_entity.pdbx_description
1 polymer ?
#
loop_
_entity_poly.entity_id
_entity_poly.type
_entity_poly.pdbx_seq_one_letter_code
_entity_poly.pdbx_strand_id
1 'polypeptide(L)'
;ADAATDAALLPDEPKKTNPWMWVAIVAVILLVGAGAVFAGRLLTGDTAAKVSVPNVVGQTVDQAGLTLSQSGLKLGQETTQVSDKPINTIIQQDPIAGAQLEQGQGVAVVISAGKAQVSVPNLVGLTSEADARTALADAKLNLGSVSEADSDAPQGSVIKQSPAANTSVDAGSRVNITVSNGKVVVPSVVNKSEAQAKSDLANAGFQVNVVTQPTSSASAGTVLAQSPQGGSTAVKGTLVTITVAVAAPTPTP
;
A
#
# COMPACT_ATOMS: atom_id res chain seq x y z
N ALA A 1 40.44 -36.41 28.54
CA ALA A 1 39.23 -35.69 28.95
C ALA A 1 39.05 -34.53 27.96
N ASP A 2 38.22 -34.78 26.97
CA ASP A 2 37.93 -33.85 25.87
C ASP A 2 36.94 -32.78 26.33
N ALA A 3 37.28 -31.53 26.10
CA ALA A 3 36.40 -30.39 26.16
C ALA A 3 35.96 -30.03 24.72
N ALA A 4 34.74 -30.43 24.38
CA ALA A 4 34.12 -30.04 23.14
C ALA A 4 33.71 -28.56 23.22
N THR A 5 34.24 -27.74 22.30
CA THR A 5 33.94 -26.33 22.15
C THR A 5 32.65 -26.18 21.34
N ASP A 6 31.61 -25.75 22.04
CA ASP A 6 30.32 -25.38 21.42
C ASP A 6 30.49 -24.08 20.66
N ALA A 7 30.49 -24.15 19.33
CA ALA A 7 30.51 -22.99 18.46
C ALA A 7 29.08 -22.55 18.15
N ALA A 8 28.61 -21.54 18.88
CA ALA A 8 27.32 -20.88 18.63
C ALA A 8 27.29 -20.31 17.19
N LEU A 9 26.40 -20.86 16.38
CA LEU A 9 26.01 -20.33 15.07
C LEU A 9 25.30 -18.99 15.26
N LEU A 10 25.97 -17.91 14.91
CA LEU A 10 25.35 -16.59 14.77
C LEU A 10 24.45 -16.60 13.53
N PRO A 11 23.23 -16.03 13.60
CA PRO A 11 22.38 -15.91 12.42
C PRO A 11 23.03 -14.97 11.41
N ASP A 12 23.09 -15.45 10.15
CA ASP A 12 23.56 -14.71 8.98
C ASP A 12 22.67 -13.48 8.75
N GLU A 13 23.22 -12.28 8.99
CA GLU A 13 22.55 -11.04 8.60
C GLU A 13 22.44 -10.95 7.08
N PRO A 14 21.28 -10.58 6.50
CA PRO A 14 21.15 -10.39 5.07
C PRO A 14 22.05 -9.23 4.63
N LYS A 15 23.12 -9.54 3.92
CA LYS A 15 24.04 -8.55 3.31
C LYS A 15 23.21 -7.59 2.45
N LYS A 16 23.17 -6.32 2.85
CA LYS A 16 22.66 -5.22 2.01
C LYS A 16 23.44 -5.21 0.70
N THR A 17 22.85 -5.76 -0.34
CA THR A 17 23.44 -5.73 -1.68
C THR A 17 23.39 -4.30 -2.20
N ASN A 18 24.57 -3.70 -2.36
CA ASN A 18 24.71 -2.34 -2.87
C ASN A 18 24.24 -2.30 -4.33
N PRO A 19 23.25 -1.45 -4.71
CA PRO A 19 22.70 -1.44 -6.06
C PRO A 19 23.78 -1.18 -7.14
N TRP A 20 24.88 -0.53 -6.78
CA TRP A 20 26.03 -0.32 -7.68
C TRP A 20 26.80 -1.61 -7.99
N MET A 21 26.77 -2.61 -7.11
CA MET A 21 27.43 -3.91 -7.36
C MET A 21 26.75 -4.67 -8.50
N TRP A 22 25.42 -4.53 -8.67
CA TRP A 22 24.69 -5.10 -9.80
C TRP A 22 25.00 -4.39 -11.12
N VAL A 23 25.20 -3.07 -11.09
CA VAL A 23 25.65 -2.29 -12.27
C VAL A 23 27.05 -2.74 -12.70
N ALA A 24 27.95 -3.00 -11.75
CA ALA A 24 29.29 -3.49 -12.05
C ALA A 24 29.28 -4.92 -12.61
N ILE A 25 28.42 -5.80 -12.10
CA ILE A 25 28.29 -7.19 -12.60
C ILE A 25 27.73 -7.19 -14.03
N VAL A 26 26.74 -6.35 -14.34
CA VAL A 26 26.20 -6.22 -15.71
C VAL A 26 27.28 -5.67 -16.66
N ALA A 27 28.08 -4.70 -16.22
CA ALA A 27 29.20 -4.17 -17.02
C ALA A 27 30.29 -5.23 -17.30
N VAL A 28 30.59 -6.09 -16.33
CA VAL A 28 31.58 -7.17 -16.51
C VAL A 28 31.07 -8.27 -17.43
N ILE A 29 29.78 -8.63 -17.34
CA ILE A 29 29.17 -9.63 -18.23
C ILE A 29 29.13 -9.12 -19.67
N LEU A 30 28.87 -7.82 -19.90
CA LEU A 30 28.90 -7.20 -21.22
C LEU A 30 30.34 -7.16 -21.82
N LEU A 31 31.37 -6.96 -20.99
CA LEU A 31 32.78 -6.96 -21.43
C LEU A 31 33.28 -8.35 -21.81
N VAL A 32 32.84 -9.39 -21.12
CA VAL A 32 33.27 -10.78 -21.42
C VAL A 32 32.61 -11.32 -22.69
N GLY A 33 31.32 -10.92 -22.94
CA GLY A 33 30.61 -11.30 -24.17
C GLY A 33 31.20 -10.69 -25.45
N ALA A 34 31.71 -9.47 -25.39
CA ALA A 34 32.33 -8.79 -26.52
C ALA A 34 33.74 -9.35 -26.86
N GLY A 35 34.50 -9.81 -25.85
CA GLY A 35 35.87 -10.30 -26.06
C GLY A 35 35.99 -11.65 -26.77
N ALA A 36 34.99 -12.54 -26.59
CA ALA A 36 35.06 -13.89 -27.17
C ALA A 36 34.78 -13.92 -28.70
N VAL A 37 34.00 -12.93 -29.21
CA VAL A 37 33.71 -12.83 -30.65
C VAL A 37 34.87 -12.18 -31.42
N PHE A 38 35.67 -11.35 -30.73
CA PHE A 38 36.79 -10.64 -31.38
C PHE A 38 38.01 -11.54 -31.69
N ALA A 39 38.23 -12.57 -30.91
CA ALA A 39 39.41 -13.44 -31.07
C ALA A 39 39.28 -14.45 -32.23
N GLY A 40 38.08 -14.78 -32.69
CA GLY A 40 37.85 -15.79 -33.74
C GLY A 40 38.05 -15.30 -35.19
N ARG A 41 38.10 -13.98 -35.43
CA ARG A 41 38.03 -13.40 -36.80
C ARG A 41 39.33 -12.78 -37.34
N LEU A 42 40.42 -12.88 -36.62
CA LEU A 42 41.73 -12.40 -37.13
C LEU A 42 42.33 -13.29 -38.22
N LEU A 43 41.67 -14.41 -38.59
CA LEU A 43 42.21 -15.41 -39.49
C LEU A 43 41.49 -15.57 -40.86
N THR A 44 40.33 -14.89 -41.05
CA THR A 44 39.65 -14.91 -42.35
C THR A 44 39.33 -13.47 -42.77
N GLY A 45 40.04 -13.01 -43.80
CA GLY A 45 39.93 -11.64 -44.34
C GLY A 45 38.62 -11.40 -45.11
N ASP A 46 37.46 -11.64 -44.46
CA ASP A 46 36.16 -11.33 -45.00
C ASP A 46 35.72 -9.95 -44.42
N THR A 47 35.82 -8.92 -45.26
CA THR A 47 35.35 -7.57 -44.90
C THR A 47 33.86 -7.55 -44.91
N ALA A 48 33.23 -8.09 -43.85
CA ALA A 48 31.79 -7.97 -43.68
C ALA A 48 31.39 -6.49 -43.68
N ALA A 49 30.35 -6.15 -44.43
CA ALA A 49 29.83 -4.78 -44.50
C ALA A 49 29.47 -4.28 -43.09
N LYS A 50 30.03 -3.13 -42.71
CA LYS A 50 29.70 -2.49 -41.44
C LYS A 50 28.46 -1.64 -41.61
N VAL A 51 27.55 -1.72 -40.63
CA VAL A 51 26.32 -0.95 -40.54
C VAL A 51 26.30 -0.16 -39.26
N SER A 52 25.69 1.02 -39.32
CA SER A 52 25.52 1.87 -38.12
C SER A 52 24.39 1.33 -37.23
N VAL A 53 24.66 1.20 -35.95
CA VAL A 53 23.64 0.80 -34.94
C VAL A 53 22.60 1.90 -34.81
N PRO A 54 21.31 1.61 -35.08
CA PRO A 54 20.24 2.56 -34.86
C PRO A 54 19.97 2.77 -33.38
N ASN A 55 19.32 3.89 -33.03
CA ASN A 55 18.84 4.11 -31.66
C ASN A 55 17.54 3.34 -31.43
N VAL A 56 17.55 2.40 -30.50
CA VAL A 56 16.39 1.62 -30.08
C VAL A 56 15.95 1.91 -28.63
N VAL A 57 16.67 2.79 -27.93
CA VAL A 57 16.29 3.21 -26.59
C VAL A 57 14.95 3.97 -26.63
N GLY A 58 14.02 3.60 -25.76
CA GLY A 58 12.65 4.14 -25.72
C GLY A 58 11.64 3.38 -26.57
N GLN A 59 12.09 2.44 -27.42
CA GLN A 59 11.21 1.56 -28.19
C GLN A 59 10.80 0.33 -27.37
N THR A 60 9.70 -0.33 -27.78
CA THR A 60 9.41 -1.68 -27.31
C THR A 60 10.36 -2.69 -27.94
N VAL A 61 10.49 -3.87 -27.32
CA VAL A 61 11.37 -4.94 -27.83
C VAL A 61 11.01 -5.32 -29.27
N ASP A 62 9.71 -5.42 -29.59
CA ASP A 62 9.25 -5.76 -30.94
C ASP A 62 9.62 -4.69 -31.97
N GLN A 63 9.42 -3.40 -31.62
CA GLN A 63 9.79 -2.29 -32.49
C GLN A 63 11.32 -2.22 -32.72
N ALA A 64 12.09 -2.47 -31.66
CA ALA A 64 13.55 -2.50 -31.75
C ALA A 64 14.05 -3.65 -32.64
N GLY A 65 13.44 -4.84 -32.54
CA GLY A 65 13.74 -5.97 -33.40
C GLY A 65 13.52 -5.64 -34.88
N LEU A 66 12.42 -4.96 -35.20
CA LEU A 66 12.17 -4.47 -36.57
C LEU A 66 13.17 -3.40 -37.01
N THR A 67 13.48 -2.43 -36.14
CA THR A 67 14.43 -1.35 -36.45
C THR A 67 15.84 -1.91 -36.70
N LEU A 68 16.27 -2.84 -35.88
CA LEU A 68 17.57 -3.50 -36.01
C LEU A 68 17.62 -4.36 -37.28
N SER A 69 16.59 -5.15 -37.57
CA SER A 69 16.55 -5.99 -38.77
C SER A 69 16.56 -5.17 -40.06
N GLN A 70 15.90 -4.04 -40.11
CA GLN A 70 15.93 -3.10 -41.24
C GLN A 70 17.35 -2.53 -41.49
N SER A 71 18.15 -2.43 -40.41
CA SER A 71 19.55 -2.00 -40.48
C SER A 71 20.53 -3.16 -40.71
N GLY A 72 20.03 -4.39 -40.96
CA GLY A 72 20.85 -5.56 -41.15
C GLY A 72 21.48 -6.10 -39.84
N LEU A 73 20.97 -5.71 -38.68
CA LEU A 73 21.43 -6.17 -37.36
C LEU A 73 20.36 -7.07 -36.73
N LYS A 74 20.70 -7.71 -35.61
CA LYS A 74 19.78 -8.55 -34.84
C LYS A 74 19.62 -8.02 -33.44
N LEU A 75 18.48 -8.32 -32.82
CA LEU A 75 18.34 -8.20 -31.38
C LEU A 75 19.28 -9.25 -30.73
N GLY A 76 20.14 -8.78 -29.83
CA GLY A 76 21.15 -9.61 -29.15
C GLY A 76 20.67 -10.09 -27.80
N GLN A 77 21.56 -10.02 -26.80
CA GLN A 77 21.20 -10.42 -25.44
C GLN A 77 20.19 -9.44 -24.83
N GLU A 78 19.15 -9.98 -24.23
CA GLU A 78 18.11 -9.25 -23.51
C GLU A 78 18.31 -9.43 -22.00
N THR A 79 18.34 -8.32 -21.26
CA THR A 79 18.34 -8.32 -19.79
C THR A 79 17.23 -7.42 -19.29
N THR A 80 16.67 -7.71 -18.12
CA THR A 80 15.61 -6.90 -17.53
C THR A 80 16.09 -6.14 -16.31
N GLN A 81 15.63 -4.91 -16.14
CA GLN A 81 15.95 -4.07 -14.99
C GLN A 81 14.71 -3.30 -14.53
N VAL A 82 14.55 -3.17 -13.21
CA VAL A 82 13.51 -2.28 -12.62
C VAL A 82 13.79 -0.84 -13.04
N SER A 83 12.76 -0.15 -13.53
CA SER A 83 12.86 1.21 -14.06
C SER A 83 11.51 1.93 -13.96
N ASP A 84 11.53 3.26 -13.98
CA ASP A 84 10.31 4.07 -14.05
C ASP A 84 9.67 4.10 -15.46
N LYS A 85 10.33 3.47 -16.43
CA LYS A 85 9.79 3.34 -17.79
C LYS A 85 8.74 2.22 -17.86
N PRO A 86 7.81 2.29 -18.80
CA PRO A 86 6.84 1.21 -19.00
C PRO A 86 7.53 -0.15 -19.20
N ILE A 87 6.87 -1.22 -18.77
CA ILE A 87 7.33 -2.61 -19.00
C ILE A 87 7.57 -2.82 -20.49
N ASN A 88 8.59 -3.63 -20.85
CA ASN A 88 9.01 -3.95 -22.21
C ASN A 88 9.57 -2.77 -23.02
N THR A 89 9.92 -1.65 -22.37
CA THR A 89 10.61 -0.53 -23.02
C THR A 89 12.12 -0.73 -22.89
N ILE A 90 12.87 -0.57 -23.96
CA ILE A 90 14.33 -0.60 -23.94
C ILE A 90 14.82 0.65 -23.24
N ILE A 91 15.62 0.47 -22.20
CA ILE A 91 16.18 1.55 -21.39
C ILE A 91 17.68 1.77 -21.65
N GLN A 92 18.34 0.76 -22.20
CA GLN A 92 19.75 0.84 -22.59
C GLN A 92 20.02 -0.12 -23.74
N GLN A 93 20.99 0.22 -24.60
CA GLN A 93 21.50 -0.64 -25.68
C GLN A 93 23.02 -0.67 -25.68
N ASP A 94 23.57 -1.78 -26.12
CA ASP A 94 25.02 -1.94 -26.33
C ASP A 94 25.27 -2.79 -27.59
N PRO A 95 25.97 -2.27 -28.59
CA PRO A 95 26.63 -0.96 -28.67
C PRO A 95 25.68 0.24 -28.74
N ILE A 96 26.21 1.41 -28.39
CA ILE A 96 25.45 2.66 -28.46
C ILE A 96 25.05 2.99 -29.91
N ALA A 97 24.01 3.81 -30.07
CA ALA A 97 23.59 4.31 -31.38
C ALA A 97 24.74 5.02 -32.10
N GLY A 98 24.88 4.78 -33.41
CA GLY A 98 25.94 5.30 -34.24
C GLY A 98 27.23 4.46 -34.26
N ALA A 99 27.39 3.50 -33.38
CA ALA A 99 28.53 2.54 -33.44
C ALA A 99 28.47 1.74 -34.73
N GLN A 100 29.62 1.26 -35.18
CA GLN A 100 29.73 0.44 -36.40
C GLN A 100 29.83 -1.03 -36.01
N LEU A 101 28.85 -1.81 -36.46
CA LEU A 101 28.83 -3.27 -36.32
C LEU A 101 28.88 -3.97 -37.67
N GLU A 102 29.38 -5.18 -37.71
CA GLU A 102 29.25 -6.03 -38.89
C GLU A 102 27.80 -6.48 -39.08
N GLN A 103 27.37 -6.57 -40.34
CA GLN A 103 26.04 -7.03 -40.67
C GLN A 103 25.73 -8.40 -40.04
N GLY A 104 24.53 -8.55 -39.47
CA GLY A 104 24.09 -9.77 -38.78
C GLY A 104 24.52 -9.87 -37.32
N GLN A 105 25.30 -8.91 -36.79
CA GLN A 105 25.65 -8.85 -35.37
C GLN A 105 24.44 -8.46 -34.51
N GLY A 106 24.46 -8.85 -33.23
CA GLY A 106 23.45 -8.57 -32.26
C GLY A 106 23.73 -7.30 -31.46
N VAL A 107 22.69 -6.51 -31.19
CA VAL A 107 22.72 -5.39 -30.25
C VAL A 107 22.05 -5.86 -28.95
N ALA A 108 22.83 -5.88 -27.86
CA ALA A 108 22.31 -6.21 -26.54
C ALA A 108 21.44 -5.07 -26.02
N VAL A 109 20.38 -5.41 -25.30
CA VAL A 109 19.44 -4.43 -24.76
C VAL A 109 19.11 -4.71 -23.30
N VAL A 110 18.84 -3.63 -22.56
CA VAL A 110 18.27 -3.69 -21.22
C VAL A 110 16.83 -3.24 -21.33
N ILE A 111 15.91 -4.05 -20.84
CA ILE A 111 14.47 -3.88 -20.95
C ILE A 111 13.92 -3.49 -19.58
N SER A 112 13.02 -2.52 -19.54
CA SER A 112 12.33 -2.14 -18.31
C SER A 112 11.41 -3.28 -17.85
N ALA A 113 11.60 -3.70 -16.60
CA ALA A 113 10.66 -4.56 -15.89
C ALA A 113 9.52 -3.76 -15.22
N GLY A 114 9.46 -2.44 -15.44
CA GLY A 114 8.57 -1.53 -14.75
C GLY A 114 9.07 -1.14 -13.37
N LYS A 115 8.22 -0.49 -12.58
CA LYS A 115 8.56 -0.07 -11.22
C LYS A 115 8.72 -1.26 -10.29
N ALA A 116 9.55 -1.08 -9.25
CA ALA A 116 9.64 -2.06 -8.18
C ALA A 116 8.27 -2.28 -7.54
N GLN A 117 7.91 -3.53 -7.31
CA GLN A 117 6.67 -3.89 -6.62
C GLN A 117 6.94 -4.02 -5.12
N VAL A 118 6.02 -3.53 -4.31
CA VAL A 118 6.05 -3.62 -2.84
C VAL A 118 4.69 -4.09 -2.32
N SER A 119 4.70 -4.77 -1.19
CA SER A 119 3.47 -5.24 -0.55
C SER A 119 2.85 -4.14 0.31
N VAL A 120 1.54 -3.95 0.22
CA VAL A 120 0.79 -3.02 1.07
C VAL A 120 0.73 -3.58 2.49
N PRO A 121 1.21 -2.84 3.52
CA PRO A 121 1.13 -3.28 4.90
C PRO A 121 -0.33 -3.31 5.41
N ASN A 122 -0.58 -4.08 6.48
CA ASN A 122 -1.85 -3.99 7.17
C ASN A 122 -1.89 -2.73 8.05
N LEU A 123 -2.78 -1.81 7.71
CA LEU A 123 -2.98 -0.56 8.45
C LEU A 123 -4.22 -0.62 9.34
N VAL A 124 -5.16 -1.55 9.06
CA VAL A 124 -6.40 -1.67 9.84
C VAL A 124 -6.07 -2.09 11.26
N GLY A 125 -6.61 -1.34 12.22
CA GLY A 125 -6.34 -1.50 13.64
C GLY A 125 -5.26 -0.58 14.21
N LEU A 126 -4.51 0.15 13.36
CA LEU A 126 -3.60 1.19 13.84
C LEU A 126 -4.40 2.32 14.53
N THR A 127 -3.82 2.88 15.58
CA THR A 127 -4.52 3.81 16.47
C THR A 127 -4.50 5.24 15.98
N SER A 128 -3.66 5.56 14.99
CA SER A 128 -3.55 6.91 14.44
C SER A 128 -3.17 6.93 12.95
N GLU A 129 -3.47 8.06 12.29
CA GLU A 129 -2.98 8.35 10.94
C GLU A 129 -1.44 8.41 10.89
N ALA A 130 -0.79 8.89 11.96
CA ALA A 130 0.66 8.99 12.03
C ALA A 130 1.32 7.61 11.97
N ASP A 131 0.78 6.62 12.67
CA ASP A 131 1.26 5.24 12.62
C ASP A 131 1.09 4.64 11.22
N ALA A 132 -0.06 4.91 10.59
CA ALA A 132 -0.32 4.47 9.22
C ALA A 132 0.67 5.09 8.22
N ARG A 133 0.98 6.38 8.38
CA ARG A 133 1.97 7.09 7.56
C ARG A 133 3.36 6.49 7.71
N THR A 134 3.77 6.16 8.92
CA THR A 134 5.06 5.54 9.21
C THR A 134 5.14 4.14 8.57
N ALA A 135 4.13 3.30 8.79
CA ALA A 135 4.08 1.96 8.21
C ALA A 135 4.12 1.96 6.67
N LEU A 136 3.46 2.94 6.04
CA LEU A 136 3.51 3.12 4.59
C LEU A 136 4.89 3.58 4.11
N ALA A 137 5.53 4.52 4.82
CA ALA A 137 6.87 5.00 4.47
C ALA A 137 7.90 3.87 4.54
N ASP A 138 7.85 3.02 5.56
CA ASP A 138 8.70 1.84 5.71
C ASP A 138 8.52 0.85 4.55
N ALA A 139 7.28 0.72 4.06
CA ALA A 139 6.94 -0.08 2.89
C ALA A 139 7.21 0.62 1.54
N LYS A 140 7.81 1.82 1.52
CA LYS A 140 8.03 2.65 0.32
C LYS A 140 6.73 3.02 -0.42
N LEU A 141 5.67 3.23 0.34
CA LEU A 141 4.36 3.67 -0.13
C LEU A 141 4.02 5.05 0.41
N ASN A 142 3.01 5.68 -0.15
CA ASN A 142 2.53 6.99 0.28
C ASN A 142 1.12 6.88 0.86
N LEU A 143 0.81 7.70 1.86
CA LEU A 143 -0.56 7.89 2.29
C LEU A 143 -1.32 8.67 1.21
N GLY A 144 -2.49 8.13 0.84
CA GLY A 144 -3.42 8.75 -0.09
C GLY A 144 -4.44 9.65 0.62
N SER A 145 -5.71 9.50 0.26
CA SER A 145 -6.80 10.19 0.92
C SER A 145 -7.11 9.57 2.28
N VAL A 146 -7.43 10.42 3.25
CA VAL A 146 -7.95 10.04 4.56
C VAL A 146 -9.41 10.46 4.59
N SER A 147 -10.30 9.52 4.89
CA SER A 147 -11.72 9.76 5.08
C SER A 147 -12.14 9.33 6.48
N GLU A 148 -13.22 9.88 7.00
CA GLU A 148 -13.79 9.49 8.28
C GLU A 148 -15.08 8.72 8.08
N ALA A 149 -15.37 7.77 8.99
CA ALA A 149 -16.65 7.07 9.05
C ALA A 149 -17.04 6.79 10.49
N ASP A 150 -18.34 6.64 10.69
CA ASP A 150 -18.90 6.25 11.97
C ASP A 150 -18.47 4.82 12.32
N SER A 151 -17.91 4.64 13.50
CA SER A 151 -17.41 3.34 13.97
C SER A 151 -17.31 3.33 15.48
N ASP A 152 -17.41 2.14 16.05
CA ASP A 152 -17.23 1.90 17.48
C ASP A 152 -15.75 1.82 17.89
N ALA A 153 -14.82 1.77 16.93
CA ALA A 153 -13.40 1.87 17.18
C ALA A 153 -13.04 3.24 17.77
N PRO A 154 -11.94 3.34 18.54
CA PRO A 154 -11.46 4.63 19.04
C PRO A 154 -11.30 5.65 17.93
N GLN A 155 -11.62 6.92 18.22
CA GLN A 155 -11.45 8.00 17.26
C GLN A 155 -10.00 8.05 16.71
N GLY A 156 -9.86 8.20 15.40
CA GLY A 156 -8.57 8.23 14.72
C GLY A 156 -8.01 6.86 14.34
N SER A 157 -8.60 5.75 14.85
CA SER A 157 -8.16 4.40 14.46
C SER A 157 -8.49 4.10 13.01
N VAL A 158 -7.58 3.44 12.31
CA VAL A 158 -7.81 3.01 10.92
C VAL A 158 -8.78 1.84 10.89
N ILE A 159 -9.91 2.00 10.23
CA ILE A 159 -10.96 0.98 10.13
C ILE A 159 -11.07 0.36 8.74
N LYS A 160 -10.50 1.00 7.72
CA LYS A 160 -10.47 0.50 6.34
C LYS A 160 -9.25 1.04 5.61
N GLN A 161 -8.75 0.28 4.66
CA GLN A 161 -7.69 0.68 3.73
C GLN A 161 -7.99 0.24 2.30
N SER A 162 -7.42 0.94 1.34
CA SER A 162 -7.46 0.57 -0.08
C SER A 162 -6.19 1.08 -0.79
N PRO A 163 -5.40 0.20 -1.44
CA PRO A 163 -5.58 -1.24 -1.63
C PRO A 163 -5.56 -2.06 -0.33
N ALA A 164 -6.05 -3.30 -0.41
CA ALA A 164 -6.05 -4.23 0.73
C ALA A 164 -4.62 -4.59 1.18
N ALA A 165 -4.48 -5.02 2.45
CA ALA A 165 -3.21 -5.54 2.95
C ALA A 165 -2.71 -6.71 2.09
N ASN A 166 -1.37 -6.83 1.97
CA ASN A 166 -0.66 -7.83 1.17
C ASN A 166 -0.89 -7.74 -0.36
N THR A 167 -1.57 -6.70 -0.85
CA THR A 167 -1.63 -6.43 -2.30
C THR A 167 -0.27 -5.96 -2.79
N SER A 168 0.20 -6.50 -3.93
CA SER A 168 1.41 -6.01 -4.59
C SER A 168 1.07 -4.78 -5.43
N VAL A 169 1.78 -3.70 -5.22
CA VAL A 169 1.60 -2.41 -5.92
C VAL A 169 2.95 -1.79 -6.26
N ASP A 170 2.98 -0.87 -7.20
CA ASP A 170 4.20 -0.12 -7.53
C ASP A 170 4.72 0.65 -6.31
N ALA A 171 6.03 0.65 -6.10
CA ALA A 171 6.66 1.52 -5.12
C ALA A 171 6.27 2.99 -5.36
N GLY A 172 5.96 3.71 -4.28
CA GLY A 172 5.44 5.07 -4.35
C GLY A 172 3.93 5.17 -4.57
N SER A 173 3.20 4.04 -4.72
CA SER A 173 1.74 4.04 -4.83
C SER A 173 1.09 4.61 -3.57
N ARG A 174 -0.12 5.14 -3.74
CA ARG A 174 -0.90 5.70 -2.63
C ARG A 174 -1.86 4.66 -2.06
N VAL A 175 -1.94 4.62 -0.74
CA VAL A 175 -2.92 3.82 0.00
C VAL A 175 -3.87 4.76 0.73
N ASN A 176 -5.15 4.66 0.40
CA ASN A 176 -6.20 5.43 1.06
C ASN A 176 -6.63 4.72 2.33
N ILE A 177 -6.96 5.49 3.37
CA ILE A 177 -7.47 4.94 4.62
C ILE A 177 -8.79 5.61 5.00
N THR A 178 -9.60 4.87 5.76
CA THR A 178 -10.74 5.41 6.47
C THR A 178 -10.47 5.27 7.96
N VAL A 179 -10.62 6.35 8.68
CA VAL A 179 -10.43 6.39 10.13
C VAL A 179 -11.78 6.51 10.85
N SER A 180 -11.84 5.97 12.05
CA SER A 180 -13.01 6.09 12.91
C SER A 180 -13.16 7.52 13.41
N ASN A 181 -14.38 8.08 13.34
CA ASN A 181 -14.71 9.31 14.06
C ASN A 181 -15.18 9.05 15.50
N GLY A 182 -15.19 7.79 15.96
CA GLY A 182 -15.58 7.37 17.30
C GLY A 182 -17.09 7.50 17.57
N LYS A 183 -17.90 7.74 16.54
CA LYS A 183 -19.34 7.89 16.68
C LYS A 183 -20.07 6.57 16.46
N VAL A 184 -21.08 6.35 17.29
CA VAL A 184 -22.00 5.21 17.21
C VAL A 184 -23.43 5.71 17.23
N VAL A 185 -24.36 4.89 16.76
CA VAL A 185 -25.79 5.25 16.75
C VAL A 185 -26.32 5.25 18.17
N VAL A 186 -27.00 6.32 18.56
CA VAL A 186 -27.72 6.42 19.84
C VAL A 186 -28.98 5.55 19.78
N PRO A 187 -29.13 4.54 20.68
CA PRO A 187 -30.35 3.73 20.72
C PRO A 187 -31.61 4.59 20.98
N SER A 188 -32.71 4.22 20.34
CA SER A 188 -34.01 4.81 20.68
C SER A 188 -34.59 4.15 21.93
N VAL A 189 -34.72 4.93 23.00
CA VAL A 189 -35.20 4.44 24.31
C VAL A 189 -36.50 5.09 24.78
N VAL A 190 -37.07 5.97 23.99
CA VAL A 190 -38.40 6.55 24.26
C VAL A 190 -39.46 5.44 24.31
N ASN A 191 -40.39 5.51 25.27
CA ASN A 191 -41.42 4.52 25.60
C ASN A 191 -40.91 3.21 26.24
N LYS A 192 -39.60 3.09 26.55
CA LYS A 192 -39.07 1.98 27.32
C LYS A 192 -39.10 2.29 28.82
N SER A 193 -38.96 1.26 29.66
CA SER A 193 -38.74 1.48 31.09
C SER A 193 -37.36 2.11 31.33
N GLU A 194 -37.23 2.86 32.43
CA GLU A 194 -35.94 3.45 32.82
C GLU A 194 -34.81 2.43 32.90
N ALA A 195 -35.08 1.26 33.49
CA ALA A 195 -34.08 0.20 33.59
C ALA A 195 -33.61 -0.32 32.23
N GLN A 196 -34.55 -0.56 31.29
CA GLN A 196 -34.23 -1.00 29.93
C GLN A 196 -33.47 0.10 29.17
N ALA A 197 -33.88 1.36 29.28
CA ALA A 197 -33.24 2.49 28.66
C ALA A 197 -31.77 2.66 29.11
N LYS A 198 -31.53 2.56 30.42
CA LYS A 198 -30.16 2.60 30.99
C LYS A 198 -29.31 1.47 30.46
N SER A 199 -29.84 0.24 30.40
CA SER A 199 -29.14 -0.93 29.88
C SER A 199 -28.80 -0.75 28.41
N ASP A 200 -29.75 -0.36 27.57
CA ASP A 200 -29.54 -0.21 26.12
C ASP A 200 -28.52 0.87 25.79
N LEU A 201 -28.60 2.02 26.48
CA LEU A 201 -27.63 3.11 26.31
C LEU A 201 -26.25 2.75 26.81
N ALA A 202 -26.14 2.08 27.97
CA ALA A 202 -24.86 1.63 28.53
C ALA A 202 -24.18 0.59 27.60
N ASN A 203 -24.96 -0.38 27.08
CA ASN A 203 -24.46 -1.39 26.13
C ASN A 203 -23.97 -0.76 24.83
N ALA A 204 -24.57 0.36 24.40
CA ALA A 204 -24.10 1.14 23.26
C ALA A 204 -22.90 2.06 23.57
N GLY A 205 -22.45 2.09 24.82
CA GLY A 205 -21.28 2.87 25.26
C GLY A 205 -21.56 4.32 25.63
N PHE A 206 -22.82 4.67 25.93
CA PHE A 206 -23.22 6.01 26.39
C PHE A 206 -23.33 6.10 27.91
N GLN A 207 -23.12 7.31 28.44
CA GLN A 207 -23.47 7.63 29.82
C GLN A 207 -24.93 8.08 29.88
N VAL A 208 -25.60 7.81 31.00
CA VAL A 208 -27.03 8.15 31.15
C VAL A 208 -27.23 9.13 32.28
N ASN A 209 -27.90 10.24 31.98
CA ASN A 209 -28.45 11.16 32.94
C ASN A 209 -29.97 11.02 32.97
N VAL A 210 -30.56 10.92 34.16
CA VAL A 210 -32.00 10.79 34.33
C VAL A 210 -32.57 12.08 34.87
N VAL A 211 -33.56 12.63 34.20
CA VAL A 211 -34.37 13.74 34.66
C VAL A 211 -35.81 13.23 34.81
N THR A 212 -36.46 13.54 35.91
CA THR A 212 -37.83 13.12 36.13
C THR A 212 -38.83 14.21 35.77
N GLN A 213 -39.99 13.80 35.23
CA GLN A 213 -41.07 14.71 34.88
C GLN A 213 -42.40 14.17 35.46
N PRO A 214 -43.04 14.93 36.36
CA PRO A 214 -44.41 14.59 36.82
C PRO A 214 -45.40 14.61 35.66
N THR A 215 -46.12 13.51 35.47
CA THR A 215 -47.14 13.41 34.40
C THR A 215 -48.19 12.36 34.74
N SER A 216 -49.41 12.56 34.24
CA SER A 216 -50.48 11.57 34.25
C SER A 216 -50.66 10.87 32.89
N SER A 217 -49.93 11.30 31.85
CA SER A 217 -50.08 10.80 30.46
C SER A 217 -49.27 9.55 30.18
N ALA A 218 -48.41 9.11 31.09
CA ALA A 218 -47.60 7.90 30.96
C ALA A 218 -47.41 7.22 32.32
N SER A 219 -47.20 5.91 32.31
CA SER A 219 -46.89 5.15 33.52
C SER A 219 -45.56 5.62 34.14
N ALA A 220 -45.50 5.71 35.47
CA ALA A 220 -44.28 6.02 36.18
C ALA A 220 -43.15 5.05 35.77
N GLY A 221 -41.96 5.56 35.58
CA GLY A 221 -40.79 4.81 35.10
C GLY A 221 -40.67 4.70 33.58
N THR A 222 -41.59 5.26 32.79
CA THR A 222 -41.53 5.29 31.32
C THR A 222 -40.69 6.46 30.83
N VAL A 223 -39.79 6.24 29.87
CA VAL A 223 -39.00 7.29 29.21
C VAL A 223 -39.92 8.09 28.26
N LEU A 224 -40.04 9.38 28.52
CA LEU A 224 -40.86 10.34 27.73
C LEU A 224 -40.05 10.95 26.59
N ALA A 225 -38.79 11.25 26.84
CA ALA A 225 -37.91 11.90 25.88
C ALA A 225 -36.46 11.50 26.11
N GLN A 226 -35.65 11.66 25.09
CA GLN A 226 -34.20 11.50 25.17
C GLN A 226 -33.45 12.58 24.37
N SER A 227 -32.25 12.93 24.82
CA SER A 227 -31.35 13.84 24.11
C SER A 227 -29.89 13.38 24.32
N PRO A 228 -29.12 13.10 23.26
CA PRO A 228 -29.46 13.16 21.84
C PRO A 228 -30.60 12.22 21.43
N GLN A 229 -31.23 12.53 20.30
CA GLN A 229 -32.37 11.75 19.78
C GLN A 229 -31.93 10.34 19.36
N GLY A 230 -32.80 9.34 19.56
CA GLY A 230 -32.58 7.99 19.04
C GLY A 230 -32.41 7.97 17.53
N GLY A 231 -31.45 7.17 17.05
CA GLY A 231 -31.06 7.10 15.63
C GLY A 231 -30.05 8.16 15.19
N SER A 232 -29.77 9.19 16.00
CA SER A 232 -28.64 10.10 15.73
C SER A 232 -27.30 9.41 16.06
N THR A 233 -26.18 9.98 15.59
CA THR A 233 -24.83 9.48 15.94
C THR A 233 -24.17 10.40 16.97
N ALA A 234 -23.47 9.79 17.94
CA ALA A 234 -22.69 10.51 18.94
C ALA A 234 -21.43 9.73 19.32
N VAL A 235 -20.42 10.43 19.82
CA VAL A 235 -19.17 9.80 20.29
C VAL A 235 -19.46 8.92 21.49
N LYS A 236 -18.83 7.74 21.59
CA LYS A 236 -18.90 6.89 22.78
C LYS A 236 -18.52 7.68 24.04
N GLY A 237 -19.26 7.44 25.13
CA GLY A 237 -19.11 8.19 26.38
C GLY A 237 -19.92 9.49 26.45
N THR A 238 -20.58 9.91 25.35
CA THR A 238 -21.50 11.05 25.39
C THR A 238 -22.61 10.81 26.41
N LEU A 239 -22.95 11.84 27.17
CA LEU A 239 -24.05 11.81 28.12
C LEU A 239 -25.39 11.91 27.37
N VAL A 240 -26.22 10.89 27.49
CA VAL A 240 -27.60 10.88 26.98
C VAL A 240 -28.54 11.16 28.15
N THR A 241 -29.25 12.27 28.06
CA THR A 241 -30.28 12.61 29.05
C THR A 241 -31.60 11.97 28.67
N ILE A 242 -32.19 11.21 29.58
CA ILE A 242 -33.55 10.66 29.44
C ILE A 242 -34.49 11.34 30.42
N THR A 243 -35.69 11.68 29.96
CA THR A 243 -36.75 12.21 30.79
C THR A 243 -37.70 11.08 31.14
N VAL A 244 -37.87 10.80 32.43
CA VAL A 244 -38.66 9.67 32.95
C VAL A 244 -39.92 10.18 33.64
N ALA A 245 -41.05 9.58 33.31
CA ALA A 245 -42.31 9.86 33.96
C ALA A 245 -42.28 9.51 35.45
N VAL A 246 -42.74 10.40 36.29
CA VAL A 246 -43.10 10.12 37.69
C VAL A 246 -44.56 10.49 37.93
N ALA A 247 -45.17 9.88 38.95
CA ALA A 247 -46.55 10.18 39.29
C ALA A 247 -46.75 11.69 39.52
N ALA A 248 -47.80 12.26 38.95
CA ALA A 248 -48.17 13.64 39.23
C ALA A 248 -48.55 13.77 40.73
N PRO A 249 -48.20 14.88 41.41
CA PRO A 249 -48.60 15.10 42.77
C PRO A 249 -50.16 15.10 42.83
N THR A 250 -50.70 14.33 43.77
CA THR A 250 -52.12 14.33 44.01
C THR A 250 -52.53 15.71 44.57
N PRO A 251 -53.51 16.40 43.99
CA PRO A 251 -53.92 17.65 44.57
C PRO A 251 -54.43 17.40 46.02
N THR A 252 -53.79 18.07 46.97
CA THR A 252 -54.25 18.04 48.38
C THR A 252 -55.60 18.78 48.46
N PRO A 253 -56.64 18.17 49.05
CA PRO A 253 -57.95 18.75 49.16
C PRO A 253 -58.00 20.06 49.99
#